data_c368185e7ac254323e84755fcc3808a8
#
_entry.id   c368185e7ac254323e84755fcc3808a8
#
_cell.length_a   1.000
_cell.length_b   1.000
_cell.length_c   1.000
_cell.angle_alpha   90.00
_cell.angle_beta   90.00
_cell.angle_gamma   90.00
#
_symmetry.space_group_name_H-M   'P 1'
#
loop_
_entity.id
_entity.type
_entity.pdbx_description
1 polymer ?
#
loop_
_entity_poly.entity_id
_entity_poly.type
_entity_poly.pdbx_seq_one_letter_code
_entity_poly.pdbx_strand_id
1 'polypeptide(L)'
;MPDFLKDGNVVVDLYNPVIELRVQSNMGIGGLVSGTLIAEKDGKTLATVDVPEFKINSTENSDGTSIIYICRRGEGLVLPTIAQCVDVPNLSDLVKTIPDRIRFVCNARANSAEEGSFELGKRDYSIQPSYSIDAPIAFAEDAVIEYNDSFDGWNDDIKDYQLAKGGSLELTAQVSNGVPAFLNLEATPI
;
A
#
# COMPACT_ATOMS: atom_id res chain seq x y z
N MET A 1 -5.09 -7.70 9.97
CA MET A 1 -5.78 -6.54 9.37
C MET A 1 -7.24 -6.66 9.76
N PRO A 2 -7.91 -5.62 10.27
CA PRO A 2 -9.33 -5.64 10.59
C PRO A 2 -10.20 -5.98 9.38
N ASP A 3 -11.26 -6.76 9.58
CA ASP A 3 -12.03 -7.30 8.45
C ASP A 3 -12.78 -6.22 7.66
N PHE A 4 -13.19 -5.13 8.30
CA PHE A 4 -13.82 -4.01 7.61
C PHE A 4 -12.93 -3.34 6.55
N LEU A 5 -11.61 -3.37 6.73
CA LEU A 5 -10.67 -2.84 5.73
C LEU A 5 -10.55 -3.72 4.47
N LYS A 6 -11.06 -4.95 4.53
CA LYS A 6 -11.09 -5.86 3.37
C LYS A 6 -12.29 -5.61 2.47
N ASP A 7 -13.29 -4.87 2.96
CA ASP A 7 -14.46 -4.47 2.17
C ASP A 7 -14.02 -3.50 1.06
N GLY A 8 -14.41 -3.80 -0.17
CA GLY A 8 -14.07 -2.98 -1.35
C GLY A 8 -14.70 -1.58 -1.36
N ASN A 9 -15.64 -1.33 -0.46
CA ASN A 9 -16.30 -0.03 -0.31
C ASN A 9 -15.58 0.90 0.68
N VAL A 10 -14.57 0.40 1.39
CA VAL A 10 -13.79 1.21 2.32
C VAL A 10 -12.65 1.89 1.58
N VAL A 11 -12.69 3.20 1.54
CA VAL A 11 -11.60 4.04 1.02
C VAL A 11 -10.77 4.50 2.22
N VAL A 12 -9.50 4.14 2.21
CA VAL A 12 -8.56 4.53 3.27
C VAL A 12 -7.49 5.42 2.67
N ASP A 13 -7.43 6.66 3.06
CA ASP A 13 -6.32 7.54 2.68
C ASP A 13 -5.13 7.27 3.62
N LEU A 14 -4.28 6.33 3.21
CA LEU A 14 -3.09 5.98 3.97
C LEU A 14 -2.01 7.03 3.76
N TYR A 15 -1.60 7.64 4.86
CA TYR A 15 -0.51 8.60 4.86
C TYR A 15 0.83 7.87 4.72
N ASN A 16 1.52 8.13 3.62
CA ASN A 16 2.93 7.82 3.42
C ASN A 16 3.32 6.31 3.38
N PRO A 17 2.79 5.50 2.45
CA PRO A 17 3.31 4.15 2.24
C PRO A 17 4.77 4.21 1.76
N VAL A 18 5.57 3.25 2.19
CA VAL A 18 6.98 3.12 1.82
C VAL A 18 7.23 1.73 1.27
N ILE A 19 7.83 1.64 0.09
CA ILE A 19 8.29 0.38 -0.49
C ILE A 19 9.81 0.36 -0.40
N GLU A 20 10.37 -0.57 0.35
CA GLU A 20 11.79 -0.86 0.36
C GLU A 20 12.06 -1.95 -0.68
N LEU A 21 12.87 -1.63 -1.68
CA LEU A 21 13.37 -2.57 -2.67
C LEU A 21 14.86 -2.82 -2.41
N ARG A 22 15.22 -4.08 -2.19
CA ARG A 22 16.60 -4.53 -2.09
C ARG A 22 16.94 -5.34 -3.33
N VAL A 23 18.00 -4.98 -4.01
CA VAL A 23 18.47 -5.69 -5.18
C VAL A 23 19.89 -6.15 -4.92
N GLN A 24 20.06 -7.46 -4.78
CA GLN A 24 21.37 -8.07 -4.69
C GLN A 24 21.84 -8.49 -6.09
N SER A 25 23.02 -8.03 -6.49
CA SER A 25 23.60 -8.31 -7.81
C SER A 25 25.08 -8.60 -7.68
N ASN A 26 25.56 -9.58 -8.43
CA ASN A 26 26.98 -9.85 -8.59
C ASN A 26 27.53 -9.34 -9.94
N MET A 27 26.75 -8.50 -10.64
CA MET A 27 27.15 -7.90 -11.90
C MET A 27 28.09 -6.73 -11.64
N GLY A 28 29.22 -6.69 -12.36
CA GLY A 28 30.15 -5.57 -12.34
C GLY A 28 29.69 -4.34 -13.13
N ILE A 29 28.38 -4.25 -13.43
CA ILE A 29 27.78 -3.18 -14.22
C ILE A 29 26.58 -2.63 -13.43
N GLY A 30 26.50 -1.32 -13.30
CA GLY A 30 25.34 -0.64 -12.76
C GLY A 30 24.13 -0.72 -13.68
N GLY A 31 22.94 -0.67 -13.13
CA GLY A 31 21.67 -0.67 -13.85
C GLY A 31 20.87 0.61 -13.62
N LEU A 32 20.00 0.94 -14.58
CA LEU A 32 18.98 1.96 -14.47
C LEU A 32 17.62 1.26 -14.62
N VAL A 33 16.72 1.51 -13.69
CA VAL A 33 15.41 0.87 -13.63
C VAL A 33 14.34 1.93 -13.48
N SER A 34 13.28 1.79 -14.27
CA SER A 34 12.04 2.56 -14.12
C SER A 34 10.85 1.64 -14.33
N GLY A 35 9.65 2.08 -14.03
CA GLY A 35 8.49 1.22 -14.29
C GLY A 35 7.19 1.78 -13.73
N THR A 36 6.21 0.89 -13.64
CA THR A 36 4.85 1.20 -13.18
C THR A 36 4.43 0.18 -12.13
N LEU A 37 3.98 0.67 -10.98
CA LEU A 37 3.30 -0.11 -9.96
C LEU A 37 1.81 -0.18 -10.30
N ILE A 38 1.23 -1.36 -10.23
CA ILE A 38 -0.17 -1.62 -10.57
C ILE A 38 -0.82 -2.32 -9.38
N ALA A 39 -1.82 -1.69 -8.78
CA ALA A 39 -2.66 -2.26 -7.75
C ALA A 39 -3.86 -2.97 -8.39
N GLU A 40 -4.11 -4.22 -7.99
CA GLU A 40 -5.17 -5.06 -8.55
C GLU A 40 -6.02 -5.67 -7.43
N LYS A 41 -7.33 -5.73 -7.65
CA LYS A 41 -8.30 -6.42 -6.80
C LYS A 41 -9.32 -7.14 -7.66
N ASP A 42 -9.63 -8.39 -7.33
CA ASP A 42 -10.60 -9.23 -8.08
C ASP A 42 -10.32 -9.24 -9.60
N GLY A 43 -9.03 -9.24 -9.98
CA GLY A 43 -8.59 -9.23 -11.37
C GLY A 43 -8.76 -7.89 -12.10
N LYS A 44 -9.16 -6.83 -11.41
CA LYS A 44 -9.30 -5.48 -11.96
C LYS A 44 -8.18 -4.58 -11.47
N THR A 45 -7.70 -3.69 -12.34
CA THR A 45 -6.76 -2.63 -11.96
C THR A 45 -7.50 -1.55 -11.18
N LEU A 46 -7.02 -1.27 -9.96
CA LEU A 46 -7.52 -0.20 -9.10
C LEU A 46 -6.78 1.11 -9.34
N ALA A 47 -5.45 1.02 -9.41
CA ALA A 47 -4.59 2.19 -9.59
C ALA A 47 -3.30 1.80 -10.31
N THR A 48 -2.69 2.78 -10.97
CA THR A 48 -1.36 2.70 -11.57
C THR A 48 -0.53 3.90 -11.16
N VAL A 49 0.72 3.65 -10.78
CA VAL A 49 1.64 4.69 -10.32
C VAL A 49 2.99 4.49 -11.00
N ASP A 50 3.48 5.53 -11.67
CA ASP A 50 4.76 5.49 -12.34
C ASP A 50 5.89 5.72 -11.34
N VAL A 51 6.93 4.89 -11.46
CA VAL A 51 8.16 4.97 -10.68
C VAL A 51 9.25 5.55 -11.55
N PRO A 52 9.77 6.74 -11.21
CA PRO A 52 10.88 7.36 -11.92
C PRO A 52 12.13 6.47 -11.97
N GLU A 53 13.01 6.76 -12.90
CA GLU A 53 14.26 6.01 -13.04
C GLU A 53 15.14 6.12 -11.80
N PHE A 54 15.64 4.98 -11.32
CA PHE A 54 16.57 4.86 -10.22
C PHE A 54 17.74 3.95 -10.58
N LYS A 55 18.82 4.03 -9.81
CA LYS A 55 20.04 3.27 -10.05
C LYS A 55 20.06 1.99 -9.22
N ILE A 56 20.54 0.92 -9.85
CA ILE A 56 21.06 -0.26 -9.17
C ILE A 56 22.58 -0.17 -9.28
N ASN A 57 23.26 -0.12 -8.15
CA ASN A 57 24.70 0.03 -8.12
C ASN A 57 25.39 -1.21 -8.70
N SER A 58 26.53 -0.97 -9.31
CA SER A 58 27.50 -2.02 -9.59
C SER A 58 28.08 -2.55 -8.25
N THR A 59 28.80 -3.66 -8.29
CA THR A 59 29.42 -4.32 -7.13
C THR A 59 30.46 -3.48 -6.36
N GLU A 60 30.54 -2.17 -6.58
CA GLU A 60 31.40 -1.28 -5.79
C GLU A 60 31.01 -1.19 -4.31
N ASN A 61 29.76 -1.48 -3.99
CA ASN A 61 29.37 -1.76 -2.60
C ASN A 61 29.79 -3.19 -2.27
N SER A 62 30.49 -3.36 -1.19
CA SER A 62 31.19 -4.58 -0.77
C SER A 62 30.36 -5.87 -0.75
N ASP A 63 29.03 -5.78 -0.80
CA ASP A 63 28.09 -6.90 -0.80
C ASP A 63 27.18 -6.99 -2.04
N GLY A 64 27.30 -6.04 -2.99
CA GLY A 64 26.48 -6.02 -4.21
C GLY A 64 24.99 -5.70 -3.98
N THR A 65 24.63 -5.17 -2.82
CA THR A 65 23.25 -4.84 -2.47
C THR A 65 22.95 -3.36 -2.71
N SER A 66 21.90 -3.10 -3.48
CA SER A 66 21.31 -1.76 -3.63
C SER A 66 20.03 -1.67 -2.83
N ILE A 67 19.87 -0.63 -2.01
CA ILE A 67 18.69 -0.38 -1.20
C ILE A 67 18.00 0.87 -1.74
N ILE A 68 16.77 0.71 -2.19
CA ILE A 68 15.96 1.75 -2.81
C ILE A 68 14.65 1.89 -2.02
N TYR A 69 14.34 3.10 -1.59
CA TYR A 69 13.07 3.43 -0.99
C TYR A 69 12.21 4.18 -2.00
N ILE A 70 11.10 3.58 -2.41
CA ILE A 70 10.07 4.22 -3.21
C ILE A 70 9.05 4.76 -2.22
N CYS A 71 8.90 6.07 -2.15
CA CYS A 71 8.13 6.74 -1.12
C CYS A 71 7.68 8.12 -1.58
N ARG A 72 6.67 8.66 -0.94
CA ARG A 72 6.34 10.07 -1.05
C ARG A 72 7.29 10.84 -0.13
N ARG A 73 8.07 11.75 -0.69
CA ARG A 73 8.95 12.60 0.11
C ARG A 73 8.11 13.58 0.93
N GLY A 74 8.31 13.58 2.24
CA GLY A 74 7.53 14.41 3.16
C GLY A 74 8.21 14.57 4.52
N GLU A 75 7.65 15.43 5.37
CA GLU A 75 8.11 15.61 6.74
C GLU A 75 7.96 14.31 7.53
N GLY A 76 8.93 14.01 8.37
CA GLY A 76 8.93 12.83 9.24
C GLY A 76 9.47 11.54 8.62
N LEU A 77 9.77 11.51 7.31
CA LEU A 77 10.39 10.35 6.70
C LEU A 77 11.90 10.33 6.97
N VAL A 78 12.32 9.40 7.81
CA VAL A 78 13.75 9.17 8.11
C VAL A 78 14.21 7.93 7.38
N LEU A 79 15.05 8.09 6.37
CA LEU A 79 15.63 7.00 5.61
C LEU A 79 17.10 6.79 5.98
N PRO A 80 17.62 5.55 5.86
CA PRO A 80 19.05 5.30 6.01
C PRO A 80 19.89 6.11 5.01
N THR A 81 21.02 6.64 5.45
CA THR A 81 21.89 7.51 4.63
C THR A 81 22.44 6.82 3.37
N ILE A 82 22.54 5.49 3.40
CA ILE A 82 23.05 4.67 2.29
C ILE A 82 21.99 4.31 1.25
N ALA A 83 20.73 4.64 1.52
CA ALA A 83 19.62 4.27 0.66
C ALA A 83 19.28 5.37 -0.34
N GLN A 84 18.92 4.97 -1.54
CA GLN A 84 18.35 5.87 -2.54
C GLN A 84 16.87 6.06 -2.28
N CYS A 85 16.39 7.31 -2.24
CA CYS A 85 14.96 7.63 -2.20
C CYS A 85 14.46 8.01 -3.58
N VAL A 86 13.45 7.30 -4.05
CA VAL A 86 12.71 7.58 -5.28
C VAL A 86 11.39 8.22 -4.88
N ASP A 87 11.24 9.50 -5.19
CA ASP A 87 10.06 10.27 -4.83
C ASP A 87 8.90 9.97 -5.78
N VAL A 88 7.80 9.47 -5.21
CA VAL A 88 6.57 9.12 -5.93
C VAL A 88 5.39 9.74 -5.18
N PRO A 89 5.01 10.99 -5.53
CA PRO A 89 4.04 11.77 -4.76
C PRO A 89 2.65 11.13 -4.62
N ASN A 90 2.25 10.33 -5.60
CA ASN A 90 0.95 9.64 -5.64
C ASN A 90 1.02 8.16 -5.27
N LEU A 91 2.05 7.74 -4.53
CA LEU A 91 2.21 6.33 -4.13
C LEU A 91 1.03 5.81 -3.29
N SER A 92 0.39 6.67 -2.49
CA SER A 92 -0.79 6.34 -1.70
C SER A 92 -1.99 5.89 -2.53
N ASP A 93 -2.06 6.27 -3.82
CA ASP A 93 -3.15 5.84 -4.69
C ASP A 93 -3.23 4.32 -4.83
N LEU A 94 -2.09 3.62 -4.70
CA LEU A 94 -2.05 2.15 -4.77
C LEU A 94 -2.80 1.45 -3.63
N VAL A 95 -3.01 2.15 -2.52
CA VAL A 95 -3.55 1.57 -1.27
C VAL A 95 -4.81 2.28 -0.76
N LYS A 96 -5.35 3.24 -1.50
CA LYS A 96 -6.64 3.88 -1.21
C LYS A 96 -7.77 2.86 -1.06
N THR A 97 -7.80 1.88 -1.93
CA THR A 97 -8.56 0.65 -1.75
C THR A 97 -7.55 -0.46 -1.59
N ILE A 98 -7.67 -1.26 -0.54
CA ILE A 98 -6.70 -2.32 -0.25
C ILE A 98 -6.70 -3.33 -1.40
N PRO A 99 -5.58 -3.47 -2.13
CA PRO A 99 -5.48 -4.39 -3.24
C PRO A 99 -5.20 -5.81 -2.76
N ASP A 100 -5.54 -6.80 -3.59
CA ASP A 100 -5.13 -8.18 -3.38
C ASP A 100 -3.66 -8.37 -3.79
N ARG A 101 -3.22 -7.55 -4.76
CA ARG A 101 -1.88 -7.64 -5.32
C ARG A 101 -1.38 -6.28 -5.80
N ILE A 102 -0.10 -6.02 -5.55
CA ILE A 102 0.65 -4.94 -6.20
C ILE A 102 1.70 -5.58 -7.11
N ARG A 103 1.75 -5.17 -8.36
CA ARG A 103 2.67 -5.68 -9.39
C ARG A 103 3.53 -4.53 -9.89
N PHE A 104 4.84 -4.78 -9.97
CA PHE A 104 5.79 -3.84 -10.58
C PHE A 104 6.17 -4.33 -11.98
N VAL A 105 5.82 -3.54 -12.99
CA VAL A 105 6.24 -3.76 -14.37
C VAL A 105 7.40 -2.81 -14.64
N CYS A 106 8.60 -3.35 -14.70
CA CYS A 106 9.82 -2.55 -14.81
C CYS A 106 10.51 -2.70 -16.16
N ASN A 107 11.21 -1.62 -16.55
CA ASN A 107 12.19 -1.59 -17.62
C ASN A 107 13.56 -1.41 -16.98
N ALA A 108 14.51 -2.25 -17.38
CA ALA A 108 15.88 -2.19 -16.87
C ALA A 108 16.86 -2.08 -18.04
N ARG A 109 17.88 -1.25 -17.87
CA ARG A 109 18.98 -1.11 -18.83
C ARG A 109 20.31 -0.96 -18.11
N ALA A 110 21.40 -1.29 -18.78
CA ALA A 110 22.74 -1.04 -18.24
C ALA A 110 22.98 0.46 -18.12
N ASN A 111 23.66 0.88 -17.06
CA ASN A 111 24.10 2.26 -16.90
C ASN A 111 25.37 2.51 -17.71
N SER A 112 25.21 3.07 -18.91
CA SER A 112 26.32 3.36 -19.80
C SER A 112 27.24 4.50 -19.33
N ALA A 113 26.88 5.21 -18.29
CA ALA A 113 27.69 6.28 -17.70
C ALA A 113 28.71 5.76 -16.67
N GLU A 114 28.59 4.49 -16.29
CA GLU A 114 29.51 3.82 -15.36
C GLU A 114 30.41 2.83 -16.10
N GLU A 115 31.70 2.84 -15.78
CA GLU A 115 32.60 1.82 -16.25
C GLU A 115 32.36 0.52 -15.49
N GLY A 116 32.22 -0.58 -16.17
CA GLY A 116 31.98 -1.89 -15.59
C GLY A 116 32.66 -3.00 -16.36
N SER A 117 32.94 -4.09 -15.68
CA SER A 117 33.53 -5.29 -16.31
C SER A 117 32.52 -6.44 -16.32
N PHE A 118 32.47 -7.12 -17.45
CA PHE A 118 31.63 -8.27 -17.66
C PHE A 118 32.42 -9.40 -18.33
N GLU A 119 32.52 -10.54 -17.65
CA GLU A 119 33.28 -11.69 -18.15
C GLU A 119 32.34 -12.80 -18.62
N LEU A 120 32.05 -12.85 -19.91
CA LEU A 120 31.21 -13.89 -20.50
C LEU A 120 31.86 -15.28 -20.38
N GLY A 121 31.08 -16.26 -19.92
CA GLY A 121 31.45 -17.67 -19.87
C GLY A 121 32.40 -18.06 -18.72
N LYS A 122 32.76 -17.13 -17.84
CA LYS A 122 33.63 -17.43 -16.68
C LYS A 122 32.92 -17.37 -15.34
N ARG A 123 31.73 -16.75 -15.29
CA ARG A 123 30.97 -16.50 -14.07
C ARG A 123 29.47 -16.50 -14.37
N ASP A 124 28.69 -17.06 -13.45
CA ASP A 124 27.24 -16.90 -13.47
C ASP A 124 26.86 -15.57 -12.83
N TYR A 125 26.11 -14.78 -13.56
CA TYR A 125 25.59 -13.50 -13.08
C TYR A 125 24.13 -13.64 -12.64
N SER A 126 23.81 -12.99 -11.53
CA SER A 126 22.47 -13.02 -10.96
C SER A 126 22.03 -11.65 -10.47
N ILE A 127 20.75 -11.40 -10.55
CA ILE A 127 20.06 -10.27 -9.93
C ILE A 127 18.93 -10.86 -9.10
N GLN A 128 18.92 -10.57 -7.80
CA GLN A 128 17.93 -11.09 -6.86
C GLN A 128 17.23 -9.91 -6.18
N PRO A 129 16.04 -9.53 -6.66
CA PRO A 129 15.23 -8.51 -6.00
C PRO A 129 14.46 -9.10 -4.84
N SER A 130 14.32 -8.33 -3.77
CA SER A 130 13.37 -8.55 -2.68
C SER A 130 12.74 -7.22 -2.30
N TYR A 131 11.55 -7.26 -1.73
CA TYR A 131 10.85 -6.04 -1.34
C TYR A 131 10.08 -6.23 -0.04
N SER A 132 9.87 -5.12 0.66
CA SER A 132 8.90 -5.01 1.73
C SER A 132 8.06 -3.75 1.53
N ILE A 133 6.82 -3.79 2.00
CA ILE A 133 5.90 -2.67 1.96
C ILE A 133 5.53 -2.35 3.40
N ASP A 134 5.81 -1.12 3.80
CA ASP A 134 5.33 -0.55 5.05
C ASP A 134 4.26 0.50 4.72
N ALA A 135 3.05 0.24 5.15
CA ALA A 135 1.91 1.12 4.96
C ALA A 135 1.26 1.36 6.33
N PRO A 136 1.82 2.29 7.12
CA PRO A 136 1.26 2.59 8.43
C PRO A 136 -0.16 3.12 8.27
N ILE A 137 -1.08 2.60 9.07
CA ILE A 137 -2.46 3.11 9.17
C ILE A 137 -2.39 4.43 9.94
N ALA A 138 -1.88 5.46 9.29
CA ALA A 138 -1.99 6.83 9.75
C ALA A 138 -2.96 7.53 8.79
N PHE A 139 -4.13 7.86 9.29
CA PHE A 139 -5.12 8.59 8.52
C PHE A 139 -4.65 10.04 8.35
N ALA A 140 -4.89 10.62 7.16
CA ALA A 140 -4.73 12.05 6.97
C ALA A 140 -5.65 12.80 7.95
N GLU A 141 -5.34 14.05 8.25
CA GLU A 141 -6.08 14.87 9.24
C GLU A 141 -7.59 15.00 8.90
N ASP A 142 -7.93 14.85 7.63
CA ASP A 142 -9.27 14.92 7.06
C ASP A 142 -9.77 13.59 6.48
N ALA A 143 -9.10 12.48 6.79
CA ALA A 143 -9.50 11.17 6.28
C ALA A 143 -10.85 10.75 6.84
N VAL A 144 -11.77 10.42 5.96
CA VAL A 144 -13.09 9.89 6.29
C VAL A 144 -13.14 8.43 5.87
N ILE A 145 -13.43 7.55 6.84
CA ILE A 145 -13.71 6.15 6.56
C ILE A 145 -15.21 5.99 6.62
N GLU A 146 -15.83 5.71 5.48
CA GLU A 146 -17.23 5.37 5.41
C GLU A 146 -17.39 3.85 5.36
N TYR A 147 -18.10 3.30 6.32
CA TYR A 147 -18.51 1.92 6.34
C TYR A 147 -20.04 1.88 6.35
N ASN A 148 -20.61 1.32 5.31
CA ASN A 148 -22.04 1.13 5.20
C ASN A 148 -22.35 -0.37 5.29
N ASP A 149 -23.14 -0.74 6.26
CA ASP A 149 -23.65 -2.09 6.41
C ASP A 149 -25.17 -2.04 6.61
N SER A 150 -25.87 -3.02 6.07
CA SER A 150 -27.30 -3.18 6.26
C SER A 150 -27.56 -4.44 7.03
N PHE A 151 -28.31 -4.32 8.08
CA PHE A 151 -28.75 -5.43 8.91
C PHE A 151 -30.24 -5.62 8.74
N ASP A 152 -30.62 -6.77 8.21
CA ASP A 152 -32.00 -7.22 8.10
C ASP A 152 -32.27 -8.36 9.10
N GLY A 153 -33.50 -8.71 9.33
CA GLY A 153 -33.88 -9.79 10.27
C GLY A 153 -34.63 -9.32 11.50
N TRP A 154 -34.68 -8.02 11.74
CA TRP A 154 -35.46 -7.46 12.85
C TRP A 154 -36.95 -7.83 12.76
N ASN A 155 -37.49 -7.96 11.55
CA ASN A 155 -38.87 -8.37 11.34
C ASN A 155 -39.19 -9.74 11.96
N ASP A 156 -38.22 -10.66 11.95
CA ASP A 156 -38.44 -11.99 12.53
C ASP A 156 -38.48 -11.95 14.05
N ASP A 157 -37.76 -11.04 14.67
CA ASP A 157 -37.66 -10.88 16.11
C ASP A 157 -38.84 -10.07 16.68
N ILE A 158 -39.39 -9.09 15.92
CA ILE A 158 -40.40 -8.16 16.41
C ILE A 158 -41.79 -8.32 15.76
N LYS A 159 -41.93 -9.20 14.76
CA LYS A 159 -43.23 -9.38 14.04
C LYS A 159 -44.42 -9.74 14.92
N ASP A 160 -44.16 -10.38 16.06
CA ASP A 160 -45.18 -10.82 17.02
C ASP A 160 -45.49 -9.74 18.05
N TYR A 161 -44.78 -8.61 18.05
CA TYR A 161 -45.00 -7.51 18.96
C TYR A 161 -45.85 -6.41 18.31
N GLN A 162 -46.99 -6.10 18.89
CA GLN A 162 -47.80 -4.95 18.49
C GLN A 162 -47.45 -3.78 19.41
N LEU A 163 -46.88 -2.73 18.83
CA LEU A 163 -46.70 -1.47 19.57
C LEU A 163 -48.05 -0.87 19.88
N ALA A 164 -48.35 -0.72 21.17
CA ALA A 164 -49.57 0.01 21.62
C ALA A 164 -49.49 1.47 21.13
N LYS A 165 -50.64 2.09 20.93
CA LYS A 165 -50.71 3.49 20.51
C LYS A 165 -49.96 4.39 21.49
N GLY A 166 -48.84 5.00 21.03
CA GLY A 166 -47.96 5.79 21.87
C GLY A 166 -46.78 5.01 22.49
N GLY A 167 -46.62 3.73 22.12
CA GLY A 167 -45.44 2.96 22.48
C GLY A 167 -44.18 3.47 21.73
N SER A 168 -43.03 3.35 22.37
CA SER A 168 -41.72 3.65 21.79
C SER A 168 -40.83 2.39 21.77
N LEU A 169 -40.07 2.24 20.75
CA LEU A 169 -39.00 1.24 20.68
C LEU A 169 -37.70 1.93 21.03
N GLU A 170 -36.99 1.40 22.02
CA GLU A 170 -35.65 1.87 22.39
C GLU A 170 -34.62 0.86 21.90
N LEU A 171 -33.67 1.32 21.09
CA LEU A 171 -32.55 0.55 20.62
C LEU A 171 -31.30 0.98 21.39
N THR A 172 -30.65 0.03 22.06
CA THR A 172 -29.37 0.27 22.71
C THR A 172 -28.27 -0.47 21.95
N ALA A 173 -27.33 0.27 21.40
CA ALA A 173 -26.15 -0.29 20.77
C ALA A 173 -24.90 0.03 21.59
N GLN A 174 -24.04 -0.96 21.78
CA GLN A 174 -22.74 -0.78 22.39
C GLN A 174 -21.66 -0.94 21.33
N VAL A 175 -20.88 0.11 21.12
CA VAL A 175 -19.80 0.11 20.14
C VAL A 175 -18.46 0.26 20.85
N SER A 176 -17.52 -0.62 20.56
CA SER A 176 -16.14 -0.54 21.04
C SER A 176 -15.24 -0.10 19.89
N ASN A 177 -14.64 1.09 20.03
CA ASN A 177 -13.70 1.62 19.05
C ASN A 177 -12.26 1.42 19.56
N GLY A 178 -11.50 0.56 18.88
CA GLY A 178 -10.07 0.30 19.15
C GLY A 178 -9.11 1.05 18.23
N VAL A 179 -9.62 1.96 17.40
CA VAL A 179 -8.83 2.76 16.44
C VAL A 179 -8.74 4.20 16.93
N PRO A 180 -7.63 4.92 16.73
CA PRO A 180 -7.52 6.33 17.11
C PRO A 180 -8.27 7.23 16.11
N ALA A 181 -9.58 7.04 15.99
CA ALA A 181 -10.46 7.80 15.10
C ALA A 181 -11.79 8.09 15.79
N PHE A 182 -12.43 9.20 15.44
CA PHE A 182 -13.78 9.50 15.88
C PHE A 182 -14.79 8.64 15.12
N LEU A 183 -15.75 8.07 15.82
CA LEU A 183 -16.80 7.26 15.24
C LEU A 183 -18.09 8.09 15.21
N ASN A 184 -18.66 8.29 14.02
CA ASN A 184 -20.01 8.80 13.85
C ASN A 184 -20.93 7.64 13.42
N LEU A 185 -22.03 7.43 14.12
CA LEU A 185 -23.00 6.36 13.87
C LEU A 185 -24.32 6.98 13.45
N GLU A 186 -24.76 6.64 12.25
CA GLU A 186 -26.12 6.95 11.78
C GLU A 186 -26.85 5.63 11.55
N ALA A 187 -28.04 5.50 12.16
CA ALA A 187 -28.92 4.35 11.95
C ALA A 187 -30.23 4.84 11.36
N THR A 188 -30.57 4.36 10.19
CA THR A 188 -31.84 4.65 9.53
C THR A 188 -32.66 3.36 9.48
N PRO A 189 -33.79 3.27 10.17
CA PRO A 189 -34.71 2.14 10.03
C PRO A 189 -35.31 2.16 8.61
N ILE A 190 -35.29 1.02 7.97
CA ILE A 190 -35.88 0.80 6.64
C ILE A 190 -37.24 0.13 6.77
#